data_e16e68b26e4f7257d71acc6b640c48be
#
_entry.id   e16e68b26e4f7257d71acc6b640c48be
#
_cell.length_a   1.000
_cell.length_b   1.000
_cell.length_c   1.000
_cell.angle_alpha   90.00
_cell.angle_beta   90.00
_cell.angle_gamma   90.00
#
_symmetry.space_group_name_H-M   'P 1'
#
loop_
_entity.id
_entity.type
_entity.pdbx_description
1 polymer ?
#
loop_
_entity_poly.entity_id
_entity_poly.type
_entity_poly.pdbx_seq_one_letter_code
_entity_poly.pdbx_strand_id
1 'polypeptide(L)'
;MNDRILPAGIRRAPKRLGCLFAAMALLAFGALGQELGPQSQASRQQVEKLVDLWKGHFAGANSLQQRRTAFRALMETTPGPTRIQVRQVDADGVDAELMWPARLHHPIGERVVLYVHGGGFSSGSIRTHSLLAGSLAKAASSDVMLIDYRLMPEYGYPSQINDALTAYRWLLDNGYRNENVIVAGDGAGGNIAIETVLRQMKAGKPLPAAVIALSPITDLAGTGGSMTSNAGSDPLLGKAEIEALRKAYLGSRSPTDPQASPFYADMTGFPPLLLQVGSGEVLLDDTLRFADKARQAGVDVTTEIWPGMPHQWQLFPSLLDDADRSNAKIAEFAIAHFADKPEE
;
A
#
# COMPACT_ATOMS: atom_id res chain seq x y z
N MET A 1 -0.59 -83.06 -4.27
CA MET A 1 0.76 -82.68 -3.90
C MET A 1 0.97 -81.27 -4.30
N ASN A 2 1.27 -80.45 -3.34
CA ASN A 2 1.62 -78.97 -3.41
C ASN A 2 0.45 -78.00 -3.64
N ASP A 3 -0.17 -77.72 -2.55
CA ASP A 3 -0.93 -76.48 -2.32
C ASP A 3 0.00 -75.29 -2.26
N ARG A 4 -0.29 -74.27 -3.02
CA ARG A 4 0.29 -72.91 -2.85
C ARG A 4 -0.77 -71.95 -2.36
N ILE A 5 -0.59 -71.54 -1.12
CA ILE A 5 -1.34 -70.52 -0.43
C ILE A 5 -0.94 -69.15 -0.96
N LEU A 6 -1.90 -68.34 -1.38
CA LEU A 6 -1.72 -66.94 -1.72
C LEU A 6 -2.01 -66.07 -0.49
N PRO A 7 -1.22 -65.02 -0.19
CA PRO A 7 -1.51 -64.14 0.94
C PRO A 7 -2.48 -63.02 0.56
N ALA A 8 -3.23 -62.60 1.57
CA ALA A 8 -4.36 -61.68 1.58
C ALA A 8 -4.02 -60.22 1.22
N GLY A 9 -5.04 -59.55 0.74
CA GLY A 9 -5.02 -58.23 0.18
C GLY A 9 -4.60 -57.09 1.11
N ILE A 10 -3.88 -56.15 0.53
CA ILE A 10 -3.54 -54.84 1.11
C ILE A 10 -4.74 -53.92 0.92
N ARG A 11 -5.40 -53.53 2.02
CA ARG A 11 -6.41 -52.50 2.04
C ARG A 11 -5.74 -51.12 1.89
N ARG A 12 -6.14 -50.40 0.87
CA ARG A 12 -5.77 -49.00 0.69
C ARG A 12 -6.43 -48.13 1.76
N ALA A 13 -5.63 -47.39 2.53
CA ALA A 13 -6.09 -46.37 3.45
C ALA A 13 -6.46 -45.07 2.66
N PRO A 14 -7.47 -44.31 3.13
CA PRO A 14 -7.89 -43.09 2.43
C PRO A 14 -6.91 -41.93 2.67
N LYS A 15 -6.62 -41.18 1.60
CA LYS A 15 -5.86 -39.94 1.62
C LYS A 15 -6.63 -38.86 2.41
N ARG A 16 -6.27 -38.65 3.67
CA ARG A 16 -6.57 -37.44 4.43
C ARG A 16 -5.23 -36.81 4.87
N LEU A 17 -4.59 -36.11 3.98
CA LEU A 17 -3.43 -35.28 4.29
C LEU A 17 -3.59 -33.97 3.47
N GLY A 18 -4.42 -33.07 3.94
CA GLY A 18 -4.64 -31.79 3.28
C GLY A 18 -5.02 -30.64 4.20
N CYS A 19 -5.37 -30.93 5.47
CA CYS A 19 -5.88 -29.86 6.36
C CYS A 19 -4.97 -29.51 7.53
N LEU A 20 -3.84 -30.18 7.74
CA LEU A 20 -2.95 -29.87 8.89
C LEU A 20 -1.89 -28.80 8.62
N PHE A 21 -1.55 -28.52 7.36
CA PHE A 21 -0.53 -27.49 7.07
C PHE A 21 -1.07 -26.05 7.13
N ALA A 22 -2.37 -25.83 6.90
CA ALA A 22 -2.98 -24.51 7.03
C ALA A 22 -3.13 -24.04 8.49
N ALA A 23 -3.32 -24.98 9.43
CA ALA A 23 -3.47 -24.66 10.85
C ALA A 23 -2.14 -24.39 11.57
N MET A 24 -1.01 -24.94 11.07
CA MET A 24 0.30 -24.68 11.65
C MET A 24 0.92 -23.33 11.20
N ALA A 25 0.57 -22.85 10.02
CA ALA A 25 0.98 -21.51 9.58
C ALA A 25 0.32 -20.40 10.42
N LEU A 26 -0.94 -20.59 10.84
CA LEU A 26 -1.67 -19.64 11.68
C LEU A 26 -1.12 -19.49 13.11
N LEU A 27 -0.44 -20.51 13.65
CA LEU A 27 0.12 -20.46 15.00
C LEU A 27 1.53 -19.86 15.06
N ALA A 28 2.25 -19.79 13.94
CA ALA A 28 3.59 -19.18 13.88
C ALA A 28 3.55 -17.66 13.75
N PHE A 29 2.46 -17.09 13.22
CA PHE A 29 2.32 -15.64 13.01
C PHE A 29 1.96 -14.85 14.28
N GLY A 30 1.35 -15.49 15.29
CA GLY A 30 0.96 -14.82 16.54
C GLY A 30 2.11 -14.42 17.47
N ALA A 31 3.36 -14.86 17.20
CA ALA A 31 4.50 -14.59 18.06
C ALA A 31 5.30 -13.31 17.70
N LEU A 32 4.97 -12.65 16.57
CA LEU A 32 5.73 -11.52 16.03
C LEU A 32 5.01 -10.17 16.09
N GLY A 33 3.91 -10.04 16.85
CA GLY A 33 3.13 -8.78 16.91
C GLY A 33 2.48 -8.41 15.57
N GLN A 34 2.27 -9.38 14.68
CA GLN A 34 1.55 -9.21 13.44
C GLN A 34 0.06 -9.41 13.73
N GLU A 35 -0.73 -8.35 13.65
CA GLU A 35 -2.17 -8.49 13.67
C GLU A 35 -2.63 -9.04 12.32
N LEU A 36 -3.24 -10.24 12.34
CA LEU A 36 -4.10 -10.63 11.23
C LEU A 36 -5.21 -9.58 11.18
N GLY A 37 -5.33 -8.88 10.07
CA GLY A 37 -6.49 -8.03 9.82
C GLY A 37 -7.78 -8.82 10.05
N PRO A 38 -8.91 -8.16 10.33
CA PRO A 38 -10.17 -8.85 10.60
C PRO A 38 -10.42 -9.88 9.50
N GLN A 39 -10.89 -11.08 9.88
CA GLN A 39 -11.15 -12.14 8.91
C GLN A 39 -11.96 -11.56 7.75
N SER A 40 -11.43 -11.69 6.54
CA SER A 40 -12.10 -11.22 5.35
C SER A 40 -13.52 -11.76 5.28
N GLN A 41 -14.50 -10.85 5.30
CA GLN A 41 -15.89 -11.17 4.96
C GLN A 41 -16.16 -10.90 3.49
N ALA A 42 -15.17 -10.35 2.76
CA ALA A 42 -15.29 -10.25 1.33
C ALA A 42 -15.52 -11.66 0.79
N SER A 43 -16.68 -11.89 0.23
CA SER A 43 -16.94 -13.16 -0.40
C SER A 43 -15.86 -13.39 -1.48
N ARG A 44 -15.41 -14.64 -1.64
CA ARG A 44 -14.55 -15.00 -2.77
C ARG A 44 -15.07 -14.41 -4.09
N GLN A 45 -16.39 -14.32 -4.25
CA GLN A 45 -17.03 -13.70 -5.40
C GLN A 45 -16.74 -12.20 -5.57
N GLN A 46 -16.62 -11.43 -4.48
CA GLN A 46 -16.27 -10.00 -4.58
C GLN A 46 -14.82 -9.84 -5.09
N VAL A 47 -13.90 -10.64 -4.57
CA VAL A 47 -12.49 -10.63 -5.03
C VAL A 47 -12.40 -11.11 -6.48
N GLU A 48 -13.05 -12.21 -6.85
CA GLU A 48 -13.10 -12.71 -8.22
C GLU A 48 -13.64 -11.63 -9.17
N LYS A 49 -14.74 -10.95 -8.79
CA LYS A 49 -15.32 -9.86 -9.56
C LYS A 49 -14.35 -8.68 -9.74
N LEU A 50 -13.60 -8.30 -8.70
CA LEU A 50 -12.57 -7.26 -8.80
C LEU A 50 -11.46 -7.67 -9.77
N VAL A 51 -10.98 -8.92 -9.65
CA VAL A 51 -9.94 -9.48 -10.52
C VAL A 51 -10.40 -9.51 -11.99
N ASP A 52 -11.62 -9.93 -12.25
CA ASP A 52 -12.19 -9.95 -13.61
C ASP A 52 -12.35 -8.54 -14.19
N LEU A 53 -12.81 -7.60 -13.38
CA LEU A 53 -12.93 -6.19 -13.76
C LEU A 53 -11.56 -5.60 -14.12
N TRP A 54 -10.54 -5.87 -13.29
CA TRP A 54 -9.16 -5.45 -13.54
C TRP A 54 -8.62 -6.06 -14.84
N LYS A 55 -8.70 -7.37 -14.98
CA LYS A 55 -8.25 -8.08 -16.19
C LYS A 55 -8.96 -7.57 -17.45
N GLY A 56 -10.26 -7.30 -17.36
CA GLY A 56 -11.06 -6.77 -18.48
C GLY A 56 -10.56 -5.41 -18.94
N HIS A 57 -10.28 -4.48 -18.03
CA HIS A 57 -9.78 -3.15 -18.38
C HIS A 57 -8.35 -3.16 -18.92
N PHE A 58 -7.50 -4.05 -18.40
CA PHE A 58 -6.11 -4.16 -18.86
C PHE A 58 -5.90 -5.12 -20.03
N ALA A 59 -6.97 -5.79 -20.51
CA ALA A 59 -6.90 -6.65 -21.68
C ALA A 59 -6.43 -5.85 -22.91
N GLY A 60 -5.34 -6.28 -23.53
CA GLY A 60 -4.76 -5.61 -24.70
C GLY A 60 -4.02 -4.30 -24.42
N ALA A 61 -3.84 -3.91 -23.17
CA ALA A 61 -3.02 -2.74 -22.78
C ALA A 61 -1.53 -3.07 -22.86
N ASN A 62 -0.97 -3.05 -24.08
CA ASN A 62 0.42 -3.47 -24.37
C ASN A 62 1.44 -2.32 -24.27
N SER A 63 0.98 -1.07 -24.18
CA SER A 63 1.85 0.10 -23.97
C SER A 63 1.56 0.76 -22.63
N LEU A 64 2.53 1.51 -22.11
CA LEU A 64 2.37 2.28 -20.88
C LEU A 64 1.18 3.25 -20.97
N GLN A 65 1.02 3.96 -22.11
CA GLN A 65 -0.09 4.87 -22.29
C GLN A 65 -1.46 4.16 -22.26
N GLN A 66 -1.55 2.96 -22.83
CA GLN A 66 -2.76 2.13 -22.76
C GLN A 66 -3.03 1.68 -21.32
N ARG A 67 -2.00 1.28 -20.56
CA ARG A 67 -2.12 0.92 -19.15
C ARG A 67 -2.59 2.10 -18.29
N ARG A 68 -2.05 3.30 -18.50
CA ARG A 68 -2.50 4.54 -17.83
C ARG A 68 -3.97 4.82 -18.12
N THR A 69 -4.38 4.67 -19.38
CA THR A 69 -5.78 4.84 -19.79
C THR A 69 -6.69 3.78 -19.18
N ALA A 70 -6.26 2.52 -19.19
CA ALA A 70 -6.99 1.40 -18.60
C ALA A 70 -7.19 1.59 -17.08
N PHE A 71 -6.15 2.01 -16.36
CA PHE A 71 -6.26 2.26 -14.94
C PHE A 71 -7.24 3.40 -14.64
N ARG A 72 -7.16 4.50 -15.39
CA ARG A 72 -8.12 5.60 -15.25
C ARG A 72 -9.55 5.12 -15.52
N ALA A 73 -9.77 4.41 -16.63
CA ALA A 73 -11.09 3.89 -17.01
C ALA A 73 -11.65 2.93 -15.95
N LEU A 74 -10.81 2.08 -15.38
CA LEU A 74 -11.20 1.20 -14.26
C LEU A 74 -11.70 2.02 -13.07
N MET A 75 -10.96 3.04 -12.67
CA MET A 75 -11.32 3.85 -11.49
C MET A 75 -12.54 4.75 -11.76
N GLU A 76 -12.78 5.15 -13.01
CA GLU A 76 -14.00 5.87 -13.40
C GLU A 76 -15.28 5.01 -13.32
N THR A 77 -15.16 3.69 -13.19
CA THR A 77 -16.32 2.81 -12.91
C THR A 77 -16.77 2.87 -11.45
N THR A 78 -15.94 3.41 -10.56
CA THR A 78 -16.28 3.59 -9.15
C THR A 78 -16.87 5.00 -8.92
N PRO A 79 -17.89 5.13 -8.07
CA PRO A 79 -18.41 6.45 -7.73
C PRO A 79 -17.34 7.29 -7.04
N GLY A 80 -17.27 8.58 -7.38
CA GLY A 80 -16.37 9.50 -6.68
C GLY A 80 -16.75 9.70 -5.19
N PRO A 81 -15.87 10.30 -4.39
CA PRO A 81 -16.14 10.52 -2.98
C PRO A 81 -17.31 11.49 -2.81
N THR A 82 -18.24 11.17 -1.90
CA THR A 82 -19.42 12.00 -1.62
C THR A 82 -19.23 12.82 -0.35
N ARG A 83 -19.82 14.04 -0.32
CA ARG A 83 -19.74 14.95 0.83
C ARG A 83 -18.31 15.38 1.18
N ILE A 84 -17.49 15.53 0.14
CA ILE A 84 -16.12 16.03 0.21
C ILE A 84 -16.04 17.34 -0.54
N GLN A 85 -15.37 18.33 0.05
CA GLN A 85 -14.90 19.52 -0.64
C GLN A 85 -13.54 19.25 -1.25
N VAL A 86 -13.26 19.84 -2.40
CA VAL A 86 -12.00 19.66 -3.13
C VAL A 86 -11.49 21.03 -3.57
N ARG A 87 -10.22 21.28 -3.37
CA ARG A 87 -9.51 22.46 -3.88
C ARG A 87 -8.23 22.05 -4.59
N GLN A 88 -8.08 22.51 -5.82
CA GLN A 88 -6.82 22.39 -6.56
C GLN A 88 -5.75 23.24 -5.89
N VAL A 89 -4.55 22.69 -5.77
CA VAL A 89 -3.40 23.33 -5.14
C VAL A 89 -2.18 23.10 -6.03
N ASP A 90 -1.40 24.15 -6.22
CA ASP A 90 -0.01 24.07 -6.70
C ASP A 90 0.91 24.07 -5.48
N ALA A 91 1.49 22.92 -5.17
CA ALA A 91 2.41 22.76 -4.07
C ALA A 91 3.86 22.96 -4.56
N ASP A 92 4.23 24.21 -4.84
CA ASP A 92 5.53 24.61 -5.37
C ASP A 92 5.93 23.86 -6.66
N GLY A 93 5.00 23.78 -7.61
CA GLY A 93 5.16 23.10 -8.90
C GLY A 93 4.74 21.63 -8.90
N VAL A 94 4.15 21.16 -7.82
CA VAL A 94 3.53 19.83 -7.74
C VAL A 94 2.01 19.99 -7.72
N ASP A 95 1.33 19.50 -8.76
CA ASP A 95 -0.13 19.52 -8.82
C ASP A 95 -0.71 18.65 -7.68
N ALA A 96 -1.69 19.18 -6.96
CA ALA A 96 -2.32 18.51 -5.84
C ALA A 96 -3.81 18.84 -5.73
N GLU A 97 -4.56 17.95 -5.09
CA GLU A 97 -5.91 18.23 -4.59
C GLU A 97 -5.94 18.13 -3.07
N LEU A 98 -6.40 19.19 -2.43
CA LEU A 98 -6.71 19.20 -1.01
C LEU A 98 -8.19 18.85 -0.86
N MET A 99 -8.48 17.78 -0.12
CA MET A 99 -9.81 17.23 0.09
C MET A 99 -10.16 17.25 1.58
N TRP A 100 -11.39 17.65 1.93
CA TRP A 100 -11.86 17.61 3.32
C TRP A 100 -13.37 17.34 3.41
N PRO A 101 -13.87 16.82 4.56
CA PRO A 101 -15.30 16.59 4.77
C PRO A 101 -16.09 17.90 4.65
N ALA A 102 -17.17 17.90 3.87
CA ALA A 102 -17.99 19.09 3.64
C ALA A 102 -18.63 19.68 4.91
N ARG A 103 -18.67 18.92 6.02
CA ARG A 103 -19.17 19.36 7.34
C ARG A 103 -18.17 20.18 8.14
N LEU A 104 -16.90 20.12 7.79
CA LEU A 104 -15.86 20.86 8.49
C LEU A 104 -15.73 22.25 7.87
N HIS A 105 -15.76 23.28 8.73
CA HIS A 105 -15.26 24.59 8.35
C HIS A 105 -13.74 24.45 8.29
N HIS A 106 -13.19 24.59 7.10
CA HIS A 106 -11.78 24.32 6.85
C HIS A 106 -10.89 25.40 7.49
N PRO A 107 -10.27 25.17 8.66
CA PRO A 107 -9.11 25.91 9.07
C PRO A 107 -7.88 25.17 8.52
N ILE A 108 -7.19 25.78 7.57
CA ILE A 108 -5.85 25.34 7.15
C ILE A 108 -4.99 25.18 8.41
N GLY A 109 -4.33 24.04 8.56
CA GLY A 109 -3.30 23.85 9.59
C GLY A 109 -3.64 22.90 10.73
N GLU A 110 -4.82 22.29 10.78
CA GLU A 110 -5.11 21.31 11.82
C GLU A 110 -4.45 19.97 11.56
N ARG A 111 -5.02 19.11 10.70
CA ARG A 111 -4.58 17.73 10.45
C ARG A 111 -4.64 17.43 8.97
N VAL A 112 -3.60 16.80 8.45
CA VAL A 112 -3.56 16.43 7.04
C VAL A 112 -2.85 15.11 6.82
N VAL A 113 -3.38 14.31 5.87
CA VAL A 113 -2.69 13.17 5.29
C VAL A 113 -2.16 13.59 3.93
N LEU A 114 -0.82 13.63 3.76
CA LEU A 114 -0.19 13.74 2.45
C LEU A 114 -0.23 12.35 1.81
N TYR A 115 -1.08 12.18 0.79
CA TYR A 115 -1.24 10.91 0.12
C TYR A 115 -0.50 10.87 -1.22
N VAL A 116 0.37 9.87 -1.38
CA VAL A 116 1.15 9.61 -2.58
C VAL A 116 0.59 8.35 -3.25
N HIS A 117 0.02 8.50 -4.44
CA HIS A 117 -0.66 7.42 -5.12
C HIS A 117 0.29 6.30 -5.61
N GLY A 118 -0.25 5.08 -5.72
CA GLY A 118 0.41 3.95 -6.35
C GLY A 118 0.41 4.00 -7.88
N GLY A 119 0.80 2.87 -8.49
CA GLY A 119 0.84 2.73 -9.94
C GLY A 119 2.23 2.51 -10.52
N GLY A 120 3.14 1.89 -9.73
CA GLY A 120 4.45 1.46 -10.21
C GLY A 120 5.34 2.60 -10.69
N PHE A 121 5.32 3.76 -10.05
CA PHE A 121 6.04 5.00 -10.42
C PHE A 121 5.72 5.52 -11.83
N SER A 122 4.90 4.82 -12.61
CA SER A 122 4.67 5.07 -14.04
C SER A 122 3.22 5.34 -14.41
N SER A 123 2.30 5.10 -13.50
CA SER A 123 0.86 5.32 -13.66
C SER A 123 0.24 5.78 -12.35
N GLY A 124 -1.09 5.92 -12.31
CA GLY A 124 -1.77 6.54 -11.20
C GLY A 124 -1.93 8.04 -11.40
N SER A 125 -2.78 8.65 -10.60
CA SER A 125 -3.06 10.09 -10.60
C SER A 125 -4.00 10.45 -9.46
N ILE A 126 -4.22 11.73 -9.25
CA ILE A 126 -5.32 12.25 -8.41
C ILE A 126 -6.65 11.57 -8.79
N ARG A 127 -6.97 11.46 -10.07
CA ARG A 127 -8.24 10.84 -10.53
C ARG A 127 -8.39 9.38 -10.13
N THR A 128 -7.31 8.62 -10.12
CA THR A 128 -7.36 7.19 -9.78
C THR A 128 -7.47 6.93 -8.29
N HIS A 129 -7.08 7.88 -7.44
CA HIS A 129 -7.05 7.70 -5.99
C HIS A 129 -8.01 8.63 -5.22
N SER A 130 -8.79 9.48 -5.94
CA SER A 130 -9.70 10.44 -5.30
C SER A 130 -10.76 9.79 -4.41
N LEU A 131 -11.26 8.60 -4.76
CA LEU A 131 -12.23 7.88 -3.93
C LEU A 131 -11.61 7.46 -2.59
N LEU A 132 -10.41 6.88 -2.60
CA LEU A 132 -9.69 6.49 -1.40
C LEU A 132 -9.33 7.72 -0.56
N ALA A 133 -8.74 8.75 -1.17
CA ALA A 133 -8.35 9.98 -0.49
C ALA A 133 -9.54 10.67 0.17
N GLY A 134 -10.66 10.81 -0.55
CA GLY A 134 -11.88 11.39 -0.01
C GLY A 134 -12.53 10.53 1.09
N SER A 135 -12.44 9.20 0.98
CA SER A 135 -12.90 8.28 2.03
C SER A 135 -12.07 8.42 3.31
N LEU A 136 -10.74 8.53 3.18
CA LEU A 136 -9.84 8.76 4.31
C LEU A 136 -10.09 10.13 4.95
N ALA A 137 -10.26 11.19 4.16
CA ALA A 137 -10.58 12.53 4.68
C ALA A 137 -11.82 12.49 5.56
N LYS A 138 -12.87 11.80 5.09
CA LYS A 138 -14.13 11.66 5.81
C LYS A 138 -14.00 10.82 7.08
N ALA A 139 -13.30 9.67 7.00
CA ALA A 139 -13.15 8.74 8.11
C ALA A 139 -12.23 9.31 9.21
N ALA A 140 -11.12 9.94 8.84
CA ALA A 140 -10.17 10.55 9.77
C ALA A 140 -10.60 11.95 10.26
N SER A 141 -11.66 12.54 9.71
CA SER A 141 -12.05 13.93 9.96
C SER A 141 -10.85 14.88 9.82
N SER A 142 -10.11 14.75 8.73
CA SER A 142 -8.87 15.48 8.43
C SER A 142 -8.87 15.94 6.97
N ASP A 143 -7.93 16.81 6.65
CA ASP A 143 -7.60 17.06 5.27
C ASP A 143 -6.85 15.86 4.67
N VAL A 144 -6.97 15.66 3.37
CA VAL A 144 -6.07 14.78 2.60
C VAL A 144 -5.55 15.57 1.41
N MET A 145 -4.24 15.70 1.31
CA MET A 145 -3.56 16.27 0.16
C MET A 145 -3.08 15.14 -0.74
N LEU A 146 -3.74 14.94 -1.86
CA LEU A 146 -3.38 13.94 -2.87
C LEU A 146 -2.59 14.64 -3.98
N ILE A 147 -1.38 14.14 -4.29
CA ILE A 147 -0.46 14.77 -5.24
C ILE A 147 -0.35 14.00 -6.55
N ASP A 148 -0.20 14.72 -7.67
CA ASP A 148 0.21 14.18 -8.98
C ASP A 148 1.72 14.37 -9.15
N TYR A 149 2.52 13.45 -8.62
CA TYR A 149 3.96 13.47 -8.77
C TYR A 149 4.39 13.07 -10.18
N ARG A 150 5.56 13.52 -10.63
CA ARG A 150 6.12 13.22 -11.95
C ARG A 150 6.37 11.73 -12.15
N LEU A 151 5.86 11.19 -13.25
CA LEU A 151 5.87 9.75 -13.54
C LEU A 151 7.01 9.34 -14.47
N MET A 152 7.46 8.10 -14.38
CA MET A 152 8.31 7.45 -15.39
C MET A 152 7.50 7.15 -16.66
N PRO A 153 8.16 7.04 -17.81
CA PRO A 153 9.58 7.23 -18.08
C PRO A 153 9.96 8.70 -18.31
N GLU A 154 8.97 9.60 -18.31
CA GLU A 154 9.18 11.01 -18.58
C GLU A 154 10.13 11.64 -17.56
N TYR A 155 10.04 11.19 -16.31
CA TYR A 155 10.89 11.63 -15.20
C TYR A 155 11.37 10.42 -14.40
N GLY A 156 12.69 10.19 -14.41
CA GLY A 156 13.31 9.09 -13.67
C GLY A 156 13.49 9.40 -12.18
N TYR A 157 13.93 8.38 -11.44
CA TYR A 157 14.39 8.53 -10.06
C TYR A 157 15.45 9.66 -9.94
N PRO A 158 15.38 10.57 -8.96
CA PRO A 158 14.49 10.57 -7.79
C PRO A 158 13.33 11.59 -7.88
N SER A 159 12.84 11.92 -9.08
CA SER A 159 11.84 12.98 -9.27
C SER A 159 10.60 12.78 -8.41
N GLN A 160 10.10 11.55 -8.29
CA GLN A 160 8.91 11.18 -7.54
C GLN A 160 9.04 11.53 -6.06
N ILE A 161 10.18 11.18 -5.47
CA ILE A 161 10.45 11.45 -4.06
C ILE A 161 10.68 12.94 -3.82
N ASN A 162 11.32 13.63 -4.78
CA ASN A 162 11.52 15.08 -4.68
C ASN A 162 10.17 15.82 -4.68
N ASP A 163 9.22 15.38 -5.50
CA ASP A 163 7.89 16.00 -5.55
C ASP A 163 7.13 15.77 -4.23
N ALA A 164 7.17 14.56 -3.67
CA ALA A 164 6.57 14.29 -2.37
C ALA A 164 7.23 15.10 -1.23
N LEU A 165 8.55 15.27 -1.27
CA LEU A 165 9.27 16.15 -0.34
C LEU A 165 8.86 17.62 -0.50
N THR A 166 8.66 18.08 -1.73
CA THR A 166 8.22 19.46 -2.02
C THR A 166 6.82 19.67 -1.46
N ALA A 167 5.89 18.73 -1.71
CA ALA A 167 4.54 18.80 -1.18
C ALA A 167 4.51 18.74 0.37
N TYR A 168 5.34 17.90 0.99
CA TYR A 168 5.45 17.86 2.45
C TYR A 168 5.91 19.19 3.03
N ARG A 169 6.95 19.83 2.43
CA ARG A 169 7.44 21.13 2.87
C ARG A 169 6.41 22.22 2.66
N TRP A 170 5.74 22.19 1.51
CA TRP A 170 4.66 23.12 1.22
C TRP A 170 3.56 23.09 2.31
N LEU A 171 3.18 21.90 2.80
CA LEU A 171 2.23 21.79 3.93
C LEU A 171 2.74 22.52 5.17
N LEU A 172 4.01 22.34 5.55
CA LEU A 172 4.60 23.00 6.71
C LEU A 172 4.67 24.53 6.51
N ASP A 173 5.05 24.99 5.33
CA ASP A 173 5.15 26.40 4.98
C ASP A 173 3.76 27.08 4.90
N ASN A 174 2.69 26.28 4.71
CA ASN A 174 1.31 26.73 4.67
C ASN A 174 0.54 26.50 5.98
N GLY A 175 1.24 26.29 7.09
CA GLY A 175 0.71 26.34 8.44
C GLY A 175 0.33 25.00 9.07
N TYR A 176 0.50 23.86 8.36
CA TYR A 176 0.35 22.55 9.00
C TYR A 176 1.56 22.27 9.89
N ARG A 177 1.32 21.85 11.12
CA ARG A 177 2.38 21.44 12.03
C ARG A 177 2.80 20.01 11.71
N ASN A 178 4.10 19.71 11.74
CA ASN A 178 4.63 18.39 11.39
C ASN A 178 4.00 17.23 12.21
N GLU A 179 3.69 17.46 13.49
CA GLU A 179 3.00 16.52 14.36
C GLU A 179 1.52 16.30 14.01
N ASN A 180 0.99 17.05 13.05
CA ASN A 180 -0.35 16.91 12.48
C ASN A 180 -0.33 16.57 10.99
N VAL A 181 0.82 16.17 10.47
CA VAL A 181 0.97 15.62 9.12
C VAL A 181 1.26 14.13 9.19
N ILE A 182 0.51 13.34 8.44
CA ILE A 182 0.80 11.93 8.18
C ILE A 182 1.18 11.78 6.71
N VAL A 183 2.20 11.01 6.40
CA VAL A 183 2.56 10.71 5.00
C VAL A 183 2.09 9.30 4.68
N ALA A 184 1.27 9.16 3.64
CA ALA A 184 0.65 7.89 3.27
C ALA A 184 0.84 7.57 1.79
N GLY A 185 0.80 6.28 1.42
CA GLY A 185 0.81 5.87 0.03
C GLY A 185 0.67 4.35 -0.15
N ASP A 186 0.35 3.93 -1.38
CA ASP A 186 0.17 2.54 -1.73
C ASP A 186 1.17 2.09 -2.82
N GLY A 187 1.62 0.85 -2.77
CA GLY A 187 2.55 0.28 -3.74
C GLY A 187 3.82 1.10 -3.90
N ALA A 188 4.01 1.69 -5.09
CA ALA A 188 5.10 2.62 -5.38
C ALA A 188 4.97 3.93 -4.57
N GLY A 189 3.75 4.41 -4.33
CA GLY A 189 3.49 5.55 -3.46
C GLY A 189 3.88 5.28 -2.01
N GLY A 190 3.70 4.04 -1.54
CA GLY A 190 4.20 3.60 -0.24
C GLY A 190 5.73 3.65 -0.13
N ASN A 191 6.44 3.25 -1.20
CA ASN A 191 7.89 3.44 -1.30
C ASN A 191 8.25 4.92 -1.20
N ILE A 192 7.61 5.78 -2.02
CA ILE A 192 7.88 7.22 -2.05
C ILE A 192 7.59 7.85 -0.68
N ALA A 193 6.50 7.48 -0.02
CA ALA A 193 6.14 7.96 1.31
C ALA A 193 7.23 7.66 2.35
N ILE A 194 7.69 6.42 2.40
CA ILE A 194 8.78 6.00 3.31
C ILE A 194 10.07 6.74 2.98
N GLU A 195 10.48 6.79 1.71
CA GLU A 195 11.70 7.47 1.27
C GLU A 195 11.66 8.98 1.53
N THR A 196 10.50 9.61 1.42
CA THR A 196 10.30 11.02 1.77
C THR A 196 10.68 11.27 3.24
N VAL A 197 10.23 10.41 4.14
CA VAL A 197 10.50 10.54 5.57
C VAL A 197 11.96 10.19 5.90
N LEU A 198 12.52 9.15 5.30
CA LEU A 198 13.94 8.80 5.45
C LEU A 198 14.86 9.96 5.02
N ARG A 199 14.50 10.69 3.97
CA ARG A 199 15.26 11.88 3.55
C ARG A 199 15.13 13.05 4.52
N GLN A 200 13.93 13.28 5.07
CA GLN A 200 13.75 14.28 6.13
C GLN A 200 14.58 13.95 7.37
N MET A 201 14.58 12.67 7.81
CA MET A 201 15.42 12.18 8.91
C MET A 201 16.90 12.45 8.66
N LYS A 202 17.40 12.01 7.49
CA LYS A 202 18.80 12.20 7.11
C LYS A 202 19.20 13.69 7.06
N ALA A 203 18.26 14.55 6.72
CA ALA A 203 18.46 16.01 6.68
C ALA A 203 18.30 16.70 8.05
N GLY A 204 17.94 15.98 9.11
CA GLY A 204 17.65 16.53 10.44
C GLY A 204 16.49 17.53 10.44
N LYS A 205 15.48 17.28 9.59
CA LYS A 205 14.31 18.15 9.40
C LYS A 205 13.10 17.59 10.17
N PRO A 206 12.07 18.43 10.45
CA PRO A 206 10.86 17.97 11.11
C PRO A 206 10.25 16.76 10.41
N LEU A 207 9.85 15.76 11.21
CA LEU A 207 9.25 14.52 10.75
C LEU A 207 7.74 14.56 10.91
N PRO A 208 6.96 13.83 10.08
CA PRO A 208 5.52 13.70 10.25
C PRO A 208 5.17 12.94 11.52
N ALA A 209 3.92 13.04 11.95
CA ALA A 209 3.38 12.31 13.09
C ALA A 209 3.46 10.79 12.92
N ALA A 210 3.22 10.31 11.72
CA ALA A 210 3.26 8.88 11.37
C ALA A 210 3.41 8.68 9.85
N VAL A 211 3.66 7.41 9.46
CA VAL A 211 3.67 6.96 8.08
C VAL A 211 2.68 5.81 7.90
N ILE A 212 1.96 5.81 6.77
CA ILE A 212 1.05 4.73 6.37
C ILE A 212 1.48 4.21 5.00
N ALA A 213 1.80 2.93 4.90
CA ALA A 213 2.21 2.33 3.65
C ALA A 213 1.40 1.06 3.34
N LEU A 214 0.66 1.10 2.24
CA LEU A 214 -0.25 0.06 1.81
C LEU A 214 0.44 -0.78 0.73
N SER A 215 0.71 -2.05 1.03
CA SER A 215 1.42 -2.96 0.12
C SER A 215 2.67 -2.32 -0.51
N PRO A 216 3.58 -1.71 0.29
CA PRO A 216 4.68 -0.92 -0.25
C PRO A 216 5.71 -1.77 -0.99
N ILE A 217 6.30 -1.24 -2.05
CA ILE A 217 7.51 -1.80 -2.66
C ILE A 217 8.71 -1.36 -1.83
N THR A 218 9.19 -2.19 -0.91
CA THR A 218 10.30 -1.83 -0.01
C THR A 218 11.65 -2.37 -0.46
N ASP A 219 11.65 -3.47 -1.21
CA ASP A 219 12.84 -4.15 -1.70
C ASP A 219 12.88 -4.21 -3.24
N LEU A 220 13.47 -3.21 -3.87
CA LEU A 220 13.63 -3.19 -5.33
C LEU A 220 14.60 -4.26 -5.85
N ALA A 221 15.33 -4.98 -5.00
CA ALA A 221 16.09 -6.17 -5.40
C ALA A 221 15.19 -7.40 -5.54
N GLY A 222 13.96 -7.36 -5.02
CA GLY A 222 12.96 -8.43 -5.15
C GLY A 222 13.41 -9.73 -4.48
N THR A 223 14.02 -9.64 -3.30
CA THR A 223 14.59 -10.80 -2.58
C THR A 223 13.59 -11.50 -1.67
N GLY A 224 12.36 -10.99 -1.54
CA GLY A 224 11.29 -11.61 -0.77
C GLY A 224 10.86 -12.96 -1.36
N GLY A 225 10.62 -13.96 -0.52
CA GLY A 225 10.16 -15.31 -0.93
C GLY A 225 8.79 -15.28 -1.59
N SER A 226 7.91 -14.35 -1.18
CA SER A 226 6.57 -14.16 -1.74
C SER A 226 6.57 -13.79 -3.23
N MET A 227 7.65 -13.18 -3.73
CA MET A 227 7.85 -12.96 -5.17
C MET A 227 7.76 -14.24 -6.01
N THR A 228 8.01 -15.39 -5.39
CA THR A 228 7.92 -16.69 -6.03
C THR A 228 6.74 -17.50 -5.53
N SER A 229 6.53 -17.57 -4.21
CA SER A 229 5.45 -18.39 -3.62
C SER A 229 4.06 -17.87 -3.98
N ASN A 230 3.90 -16.56 -4.14
CA ASN A 230 2.63 -15.90 -4.44
C ASN A 230 2.47 -15.51 -5.93
N ALA A 231 3.44 -15.86 -6.79
CA ALA A 231 3.40 -15.52 -8.21
C ALA A 231 2.16 -16.02 -8.97
N GLY A 232 1.51 -17.08 -8.47
CA GLY A 232 0.27 -17.63 -9.04
C GLY A 232 -1.01 -17.16 -8.37
N SER A 233 -0.91 -16.51 -7.21
CA SER A 233 -2.05 -16.02 -6.42
C SER A 233 -2.25 -14.52 -6.50
N ASP A 234 -1.21 -13.74 -6.84
CA ASP A 234 -1.35 -12.32 -7.10
C ASP A 234 -1.87 -12.10 -8.52
N PRO A 235 -3.10 -11.58 -8.69
CA PRO A 235 -3.68 -11.41 -10.02
C PRO A 235 -3.22 -10.15 -10.74
N LEU A 236 -2.53 -9.23 -10.04
CA LEU A 236 -2.22 -7.89 -10.53
C LEU A 236 -0.73 -7.65 -10.72
N LEU A 237 0.10 -8.27 -9.89
CA LEU A 237 1.55 -8.12 -9.92
C LEU A 237 2.22 -9.48 -10.06
N GLY A 238 3.27 -9.51 -10.86
CA GLY A 238 4.15 -10.65 -10.99
C GLY A 238 5.61 -10.24 -10.87
N LYS A 239 6.48 -11.21 -10.72
CA LYS A 239 7.93 -10.99 -10.62
C LYS A 239 8.48 -10.24 -11.83
N ALA A 240 8.02 -10.58 -13.05
CA ALA A 240 8.46 -9.94 -14.27
C ALA A 240 8.09 -8.45 -14.34
N GLU A 241 6.89 -8.10 -13.88
CA GLU A 241 6.43 -6.72 -13.78
C GLU A 241 7.29 -5.92 -12.79
N ILE A 242 7.56 -6.46 -11.61
CA ILE A 242 8.42 -5.82 -10.60
C ILE A 242 9.86 -5.65 -11.12
N GLU A 243 10.42 -6.65 -11.80
CA GLU A 243 11.75 -6.55 -12.41
C GLU A 243 11.82 -5.49 -13.51
N ALA A 244 10.82 -5.42 -14.39
CA ALA A 244 10.72 -4.42 -15.43
C ALA A 244 10.60 -3.00 -14.85
N LEU A 245 9.73 -2.84 -13.84
CA LEU A 245 9.53 -1.60 -13.10
C LEU A 245 10.82 -1.13 -12.45
N ARG A 246 11.50 -2.01 -11.72
CA ARG A 246 12.79 -1.73 -11.08
C ARG A 246 13.82 -1.21 -12.07
N LYS A 247 13.99 -1.94 -13.18
CA LYS A 247 14.96 -1.56 -14.22
C LYS A 247 14.66 -0.19 -14.82
N ALA A 248 13.39 0.10 -15.07
CA ALA A 248 12.97 1.39 -15.60
C ALA A 248 13.15 2.52 -14.58
N TYR A 249 12.86 2.27 -13.30
CA TYR A 249 12.92 3.27 -12.23
C TYR A 249 14.34 3.62 -11.83
N LEU A 250 15.18 2.60 -11.59
CA LEU A 250 16.54 2.80 -11.08
C LEU A 250 17.56 3.12 -12.15
N GLY A 251 17.33 2.73 -13.42
CA GLY A 251 18.34 2.79 -14.47
C GLY A 251 19.57 1.97 -14.09
N SER A 252 20.71 2.63 -13.93
CA SER A 252 21.99 2.00 -13.54
C SER A 252 22.23 1.92 -12.02
N ARG A 253 21.29 2.41 -11.19
CA ARG A 253 21.46 2.37 -9.72
C ARG A 253 21.32 0.96 -9.17
N SER A 254 22.00 0.71 -8.05
CA SER A 254 21.85 -0.55 -7.32
C SER A 254 20.41 -0.72 -6.84
N PRO A 255 19.80 -1.90 -7.01
CA PRO A 255 18.50 -2.21 -6.43
C PRO A 255 18.52 -2.29 -4.89
N THR A 256 19.70 -2.31 -4.28
CA THR A 256 19.89 -2.27 -2.82
C THR A 256 20.31 -0.88 -2.33
N ASP A 257 20.21 0.16 -3.18
CA ASP A 257 20.46 1.55 -2.76
C ASP A 257 19.43 1.95 -1.71
N PRO A 258 19.84 2.26 -0.45
CA PRO A 258 18.93 2.61 0.62
C PRO A 258 18.16 3.92 0.40
N GLN A 259 18.48 4.68 -0.63
CA GLN A 259 17.75 5.90 -1.00
C GLN A 259 16.61 5.66 -2.00
N ALA A 260 16.46 4.42 -2.48
CA ALA A 260 15.39 4.02 -3.40
C ALA A 260 14.70 2.74 -2.94
N SER A 261 15.34 1.96 -2.09
CA SER A 261 14.92 0.65 -1.60
C SER A 261 14.95 0.70 -0.05
N PRO A 262 13.89 1.19 0.59
CA PRO A 262 13.88 1.49 2.02
C PRO A 262 14.16 0.28 2.90
N PHE A 263 13.98 -0.93 2.41
CA PHE A 263 14.37 -2.15 3.12
C PHE A 263 15.86 -2.13 3.52
N TYR A 264 16.73 -1.43 2.80
CA TYR A 264 18.17 -1.35 3.12
C TYR A 264 18.54 -0.12 3.95
N ALA A 265 17.61 0.79 4.23
CA ALA A 265 17.87 2.01 4.99
C ALA A 265 17.97 1.75 6.50
N ASP A 266 18.60 2.68 7.23
CA ASP A 266 18.51 2.74 8.68
C ASP A 266 17.19 3.37 9.10
N MET A 267 16.46 2.68 9.97
CA MET A 267 15.14 3.08 10.45
C MET A 267 15.16 3.69 11.86
N THR A 268 16.35 3.88 12.47
CA THR A 268 16.46 4.41 13.82
C THR A 268 15.86 5.81 13.91
N GLY A 269 14.83 5.98 14.74
CA GLY A 269 14.12 7.26 14.90
C GLY A 269 13.04 7.54 13.83
N PHE A 270 12.68 6.54 13.02
CA PHE A 270 11.56 6.67 12.09
C PHE A 270 10.22 6.81 12.86
N PRO A 271 9.27 7.63 12.37
CA PRO A 271 7.98 7.81 13.02
C PRO A 271 7.16 6.51 13.12
N PRO A 272 6.09 6.48 13.94
CA PRO A 272 5.13 5.38 13.96
C PRO A 272 4.69 4.98 12.55
N LEU A 273 4.56 3.67 12.31
CA LEU A 273 4.38 3.11 10.98
C LEU A 273 3.21 2.12 10.94
N LEU A 274 2.22 2.37 10.10
CA LEU A 274 1.21 1.40 9.71
C LEU A 274 1.58 0.74 8.38
N LEU A 275 1.56 -0.57 8.36
CA LEU A 275 1.73 -1.39 7.16
C LEU A 275 0.52 -2.28 6.96
N GLN A 276 -0.10 -2.24 5.77
CA GLN A 276 -1.14 -3.19 5.37
C GLN A 276 -0.70 -3.95 4.12
N VAL A 277 -1.06 -5.23 4.02
CA VAL A 277 -0.76 -6.06 2.84
C VAL A 277 -1.75 -7.22 2.72
N GLY A 278 -2.11 -7.60 1.51
CA GLY A 278 -2.89 -8.81 1.23
C GLY A 278 -2.04 -10.08 1.33
N SER A 279 -2.61 -11.16 1.90
CA SER A 279 -1.84 -12.39 2.12
C SER A 279 -1.44 -13.11 0.83
N GLY A 280 -2.12 -12.83 -0.29
CA GLY A 280 -1.82 -13.42 -1.60
C GLY A 280 -0.88 -12.61 -2.48
N GLU A 281 -0.45 -11.43 -2.02
CA GLU A 281 0.38 -10.53 -2.83
C GLU A 281 1.84 -10.98 -2.94
N VAL A 282 2.47 -10.72 -4.08
CA VAL A 282 3.92 -10.90 -4.25
C VAL A 282 4.71 -9.95 -3.33
N LEU A 283 4.13 -8.83 -2.90
CA LEU A 283 4.72 -7.85 -1.98
C LEU A 283 4.53 -8.19 -0.49
N LEU A 284 3.98 -9.38 -0.17
CA LEU A 284 3.79 -9.79 1.24
C LEU A 284 5.11 -9.72 2.02
N ASP A 285 6.17 -10.36 1.53
CA ASP A 285 7.46 -10.37 2.20
C ASP A 285 8.16 -9.01 2.20
N ASP A 286 7.93 -8.16 1.20
CA ASP A 286 8.39 -6.77 1.21
C ASP A 286 7.88 -6.06 2.45
N THR A 287 6.58 -6.20 2.72
CA THR A 287 5.91 -5.60 3.87
C THR A 287 6.39 -6.23 5.19
N LEU A 288 6.40 -7.55 5.30
CA LEU A 288 6.70 -8.25 6.56
C LEU A 288 8.15 -8.08 6.98
N ARG A 289 9.09 -8.24 6.05
CA ARG A 289 10.52 -8.07 6.31
C ARG A 289 10.86 -6.62 6.67
N PHE A 290 10.19 -5.66 6.03
CA PHE A 290 10.35 -4.25 6.35
C PHE A 290 9.80 -3.93 7.74
N ALA A 291 8.63 -4.47 8.09
CA ALA A 291 8.05 -4.34 9.44
C ALA A 291 9.00 -4.86 10.52
N ASP A 292 9.57 -6.05 10.32
CA ASP A 292 10.48 -6.66 11.28
C ASP A 292 11.77 -5.84 11.44
N LYS A 293 12.30 -5.32 10.33
CA LYS A 293 13.46 -4.44 10.37
C LYS A 293 13.17 -3.13 11.11
N ALA A 294 12.02 -2.51 10.86
CA ALA A 294 11.62 -1.28 11.53
C ALA A 294 11.45 -1.51 13.05
N ARG A 295 10.81 -2.62 13.46
CA ARG A 295 10.71 -3.00 14.88
C ARG A 295 12.07 -3.21 15.54
N GLN A 296 13.01 -3.87 14.85
CA GLN A 296 14.39 -4.06 15.34
C GLN A 296 15.12 -2.74 15.51
N ALA A 297 14.78 -1.73 14.75
CA ALA A 297 15.30 -0.36 14.90
C ALA A 297 14.55 0.47 15.96
N GLY A 298 13.58 -0.12 16.68
CA GLY A 298 12.83 0.55 17.75
C GLY A 298 11.64 1.39 17.27
N VAL A 299 11.20 1.22 16.01
CA VAL A 299 10.02 1.90 15.46
C VAL A 299 8.74 1.26 16.01
N ASP A 300 7.76 2.08 16.37
CA ASP A 300 6.39 1.61 16.65
C ASP A 300 5.71 1.20 15.34
N VAL A 301 5.49 -0.11 15.15
CA VAL A 301 4.99 -0.67 13.89
C VAL A 301 3.72 -1.47 14.11
N THR A 302 2.63 -0.98 13.55
CA THR A 302 1.39 -1.74 13.33
C THR A 302 1.46 -2.44 11.98
N THR A 303 1.20 -3.75 11.94
CA THR A 303 1.19 -4.51 10.68
C THR A 303 -0.10 -5.32 10.58
N GLU A 304 -0.83 -5.13 9.49
CA GLU A 304 -2.08 -5.83 9.22
C GLU A 304 -1.97 -6.66 7.93
N ILE A 305 -2.17 -7.97 8.06
CA ILE A 305 -2.23 -8.90 6.93
C ILE A 305 -3.71 -9.19 6.63
N TRP A 306 -4.15 -8.87 5.42
CA TRP A 306 -5.53 -9.02 4.99
C TRP A 306 -5.71 -10.31 4.18
N PRO A 307 -6.38 -11.35 4.75
CA PRO A 307 -6.50 -12.64 4.10
C PRO A 307 -7.22 -12.57 2.76
N GLY A 308 -6.58 -13.08 1.70
CA GLY A 308 -7.17 -13.18 0.36
C GLY A 308 -7.32 -11.87 -0.41
N MET A 309 -6.90 -10.74 0.15
CA MET A 309 -6.96 -9.46 -0.56
C MET A 309 -5.87 -9.37 -1.63
N PRO A 310 -6.20 -8.88 -2.84
CA PRO A 310 -5.25 -8.61 -3.91
C PRO A 310 -4.55 -7.26 -3.70
N HIS A 311 -3.52 -6.96 -4.48
CA HIS A 311 -2.85 -5.67 -4.45
C HIS A 311 -3.82 -4.49 -4.69
N GLN A 312 -3.68 -3.39 -3.94
CA GLN A 312 -4.50 -2.16 -4.04
C GLN A 312 -6.02 -2.35 -3.79
N TRP A 313 -6.45 -3.36 -3.02
CA TRP A 313 -7.89 -3.58 -2.74
C TRP A 313 -8.56 -2.39 -2.06
N GLN A 314 -7.83 -1.56 -1.34
CA GLN A 314 -8.33 -0.38 -0.63
C GLN A 314 -8.97 0.66 -1.57
N LEU A 315 -8.62 0.63 -2.85
CA LEU A 315 -9.18 1.53 -3.87
C LEU A 315 -10.65 1.22 -4.21
N PHE A 316 -11.19 0.06 -3.78
CA PHE A 316 -12.47 -0.47 -4.24
C PHE A 316 -13.51 -0.67 -3.14
N PRO A 317 -13.79 0.36 -2.28
CA PRO A 317 -14.75 0.21 -1.18
C PRO A 317 -16.16 -0.14 -1.69
N SER A 318 -16.56 0.29 -2.90
CA SER A 318 -17.86 -0.04 -3.49
C SER A 318 -18.00 -1.51 -3.94
N LEU A 319 -16.90 -2.25 -4.01
CA LEU A 319 -16.86 -3.65 -4.45
C LEU A 319 -16.48 -4.63 -3.34
N LEU A 320 -15.69 -4.16 -2.38
CA LEU A 320 -15.12 -5.00 -1.32
C LEU A 320 -15.43 -4.40 0.06
N ASP A 321 -16.17 -5.12 0.88
CA ASP A 321 -16.43 -4.74 2.28
C ASP A 321 -15.12 -4.60 3.08
N ASP A 322 -14.11 -5.41 2.72
CA ASP A 322 -12.78 -5.35 3.32
C ASP A 322 -12.02 -4.07 2.99
N ALA A 323 -12.30 -3.44 1.84
CA ALA A 323 -11.72 -2.15 1.53
C ALA A 323 -12.24 -1.04 2.46
N ASP A 324 -13.54 -1.02 2.76
CA ASP A 324 -14.11 -0.08 3.74
C ASP A 324 -13.54 -0.31 5.13
N ARG A 325 -13.42 -1.57 5.57
CA ARG A 325 -12.84 -1.92 6.87
C ARG A 325 -11.37 -1.54 6.97
N SER A 326 -10.60 -1.79 5.90
CA SER A 326 -9.19 -1.40 5.80
C SER A 326 -9.06 0.13 5.89
N ASN A 327 -9.88 0.87 5.15
CA ASN A 327 -9.87 2.34 5.16
C ASN A 327 -10.27 2.91 6.53
N ALA A 328 -11.18 2.25 7.26
CA ALA A 328 -11.50 2.61 8.64
C ALA A 328 -10.30 2.41 9.58
N LYS A 329 -9.56 1.30 9.43
CA LYS A 329 -8.32 1.05 10.20
C LYS A 329 -7.23 2.07 9.92
N ILE A 330 -7.06 2.47 8.66
CA ILE A 330 -6.14 3.54 8.28
C ILE A 330 -6.53 4.85 9.00
N ALA A 331 -7.82 5.17 9.00
CA ALA A 331 -8.33 6.38 9.66
C ALA A 331 -8.17 6.32 11.19
N GLU A 332 -8.45 5.17 11.83
CA GLU A 332 -8.21 4.94 13.26
C GLU A 332 -6.75 5.18 13.63
N PHE A 333 -5.82 4.61 12.84
CA PHE A 333 -4.39 4.83 13.04
C PHE A 333 -4.02 6.31 12.89
N ALA A 334 -4.52 6.98 11.85
CA ALA A 334 -4.25 8.40 11.63
C ALA A 334 -4.74 9.26 12.80
N ILE A 335 -5.99 9.06 13.26
CA ILE A 335 -6.56 9.77 14.40
C ILE A 335 -5.74 9.53 15.68
N ALA A 336 -5.23 8.33 15.88
CA ALA A 336 -4.44 8.00 17.07
C ALA A 336 -3.12 8.75 17.13
N HIS A 337 -2.53 9.10 15.97
CA HIS A 337 -1.19 9.68 15.87
C HIS A 337 -1.16 11.18 15.59
N PHE A 338 -2.25 11.81 15.19
CA PHE A 338 -2.29 13.28 15.18
C PHE A 338 -2.16 13.82 16.60
N ALA A 339 -1.38 14.89 16.78
CA ALA A 339 -1.23 15.56 18.07
C ALA A 339 -2.55 16.21 18.50
N ASP A 340 -3.21 16.88 17.56
CA ASP A 340 -4.54 17.44 17.78
C ASP A 340 -5.62 16.39 17.47
N LYS A 341 -6.39 15.99 18.48
CA LYS A 341 -7.49 15.04 18.29
C LYS A 341 -8.71 15.75 17.68
N PRO A 342 -9.58 15.03 16.91
CA PRO A 342 -10.85 15.60 16.48
C PRO A 342 -11.68 15.98 17.71
N GLU A 343 -12.36 17.14 17.65
CA GLU A 343 -13.43 17.44 18.61
C GLU A 343 -14.56 16.42 18.43
N GLU A 344 -15.05 15.86 19.54
CA GLU A 344 -16.14 14.87 19.56
C GLU A 344 -17.49 15.44 19.11
#